data_e173ba80602085797ddc63d91d772d3c
#
_entry.id   e173ba80602085797ddc63d91d772d3c
#
_cell.length_a   1.000
_cell.length_b   1.000
_cell.length_c   1.000
_cell.angle_alpha   90.00
_cell.angle_beta   90.00
_cell.angle_gamma   90.00
#
_symmetry.space_group_name_H-M   'P 1'
#
loop_
_entity.id
_entity.type
_entity.pdbx_description
1 polymer ?
#
loop_
_entity_poly.entity_id
_entity_poly.type
_entity_poly.pdbx_seq_one_letter_code
_entity_poly.pdbx_strand_id
1 'polypeptide(L)'
;MATTTVSLAGVASYLPEKVVDNDFFGDPDAPRPAMFKGARLRHHVADGETAVDMIERATRKLFDRLNLDPRKDIDLVLTNVSVPDMPMLGCGAPLTRVLGCQPRQIIDLHNSGCVSFVFMMSLAQSLMQSTGARSALLCNVQNAGGRVFAHADNRKRPQSAIPGDGCGVGLLVANDESPILSLVTRSYAEFADDMRVTCDEGKQWWEPRQTPLYIDFTESRMAQVVMRGNRIVPEVVREACRQAEISTKQLDVLVTNQPTPIFLRNWREALELPVEAHVDTFAEHGNLFGAGIPICLERAIESGRARRGSKLALGGFSHAGDYAGAAVVHWQAR
;
A
#
# COMPACT_ATOMS: atom_id res chain seq x y z
N MET A 1 18.98 -21.71 16.56
CA MET A 1 18.50 -20.54 17.28
C MET A 1 16.97 -20.57 17.22
N ALA A 2 16.27 -20.29 18.31
CA ALA A 2 14.81 -20.18 18.28
C ALA A 2 14.43 -19.03 17.35
N THR A 3 13.52 -19.27 16.42
CA THR A 3 13.05 -18.22 15.48
C THR A 3 12.24 -17.20 16.27
N THR A 4 12.68 -15.96 16.31
CA THR A 4 11.94 -14.88 16.98
C THR A 4 10.61 -14.66 16.28
N THR A 5 9.51 -14.75 17.02
CA THR A 5 8.17 -14.39 16.52
C THR A 5 8.11 -12.90 16.27
N VAL A 6 7.54 -12.50 15.14
CA VAL A 6 7.32 -11.10 14.79
C VAL A 6 5.83 -10.84 14.69
N SER A 7 5.39 -9.79 15.35
CA SER A 7 3.99 -9.34 15.39
C SER A 7 3.80 -8.02 14.68
N LEU A 8 2.61 -7.80 14.14
CA LEU A 8 2.14 -6.49 13.71
C LEU A 8 1.49 -5.79 14.93
N ALA A 9 2.22 -4.86 15.56
CA ALA A 9 1.75 -4.17 16.77
C ALA A 9 0.62 -3.18 16.49
N GLY A 10 0.63 -2.55 15.32
CA GLY A 10 -0.39 -1.58 14.92
C GLY A 10 -0.13 -0.96 13.58
N VAL A 11 -1.13 -0.24 13.10
CA VAL A 11 -1.07 0.60 11.90
C VAL A 11 -1.69 1.95 12.18
N ALA A 12 -1.26 2.98 11.45
CA ALA A 12 -1.93 4.27 11.42
C ALA A 12 -1.82 4.89 10.04
N SER A 13 -2.67 5.87 9.78
CA SER A 13 -2.68 6.56 8.50
C SER A 13 -2.79 8.07 8.66
N TYR A 14 -2.37 8.74 7.58
CA TYR A 14 -2.61 10.15 7.33
C TYR A 14 -3.17 10.31 5.92
N LEU A 15 -4.23 11.07 5.79
CA LEU A 15 -4.81 11.48 4.51
C LEU A 15 -4.67 13.00 4.39
N PRO A 16 -4.13 13.53 3.26
CA PRO A 16 -4.05 14.96 3.02
C PRO A 16 -5.42 15.66 3.15
N GLU A 17 -5.44 16.91 3.57
CA GLU A 17 -6.69 17.65 3.82
C GLU A 17 -7.46 17.99 2.54
N LYS A 18 -6.75 18.17 1.42
CA LYS A 18 -7.37 18.53 0.14
C LYS A 18 -8.14 17.36 -0.45
N VAL A 19 -9.45 17.44 -0.45
CA VAL A 19 -10.35 16.46 -1.07
C VAL A 19 -10.80 16.96 -2.44
N VAL A 20 -10.76 16.07 -3.44
CA VAL A 20 -11.25 16.33 -4.79
C VAL A 20 -12.27 15.27 -5.20
N ASP A 21 -13.27 15.67 -5.97
CA ASP A 21 -14.29 14.82 -6.56
C ASP A 21 -14.04 14.56 -8.06
N ASN A 22 -15.01 14.03 -8.75
CA ASN A 22 -14.89 13.70 -10.16
C ASN A 22 -14.89 14.94 -11.09
N ASP A 23 -15.46 16.06 -10.67
CA ASP A 23 -15.52 17.29 -11.46
C ASP A 23 -14.11 17.87 -11.68
N PHE A 24 -13.20 17.62 -10.73
CA PHE A 24 -11.79 18.00 -10.86
C PHE A 24 -11.12 17.39 -12.10
N PHE A 25 -11.55 16.21 -12.55
CA PHE A 25 -10.95 15.45 -13.65
C PHE A 25 -11.65 15.70 -15.01
N GLY A 26 -12.49 16.70 -15.11
CA GLY A 26 -13.23 17.08 -16.31
C GLY A 26 -14.67 16.58 -16.28
N ASP A 27 -15.28 16.41 -17.45
CA ASP A 27 -16.70 16.02 -17.57
C ASP A 27 -16.96 14.68 -16.85
N PRO A 28 -17.77 14.65 -15.79
CA PRO A 28 -18.10 13.41 -15.06
C PRO A 28 -18.88 12.41 -15.92
N ASP A 29 -19.59 12.89 -16.94
CA ASP A 29 -20.39 12.07 -17.86
C ASP A 29 -19.58 11.55 -19.05
N ALA A 30 -18.33 11.98 -19.21
CA ALA A 30 -17.46 11.51 -20.27
C ALA A 30 -17.27 9.98 -20.20
N PRO A 31 -17.30 9.28 -21.34
CA PRO A 31 -17.11 7.84 -21.38
C PRO A 31 -15.75 7.45 -20.80
N ARG A 32 -15.76 6.62 -19.77
CA ARG A 32 -14.53 6.04 -19.17
C ARG A 32 -14.64 4.52 -19.15
N PRO A 33 -13.55 3.79 -19.44
CA PRO A 33 -13.52 2.34 -19.25
C PRO A 33 -13.96 1.96 -17.83
N ALA A 34 -14.66 0.85 -17.66
CA ALA A 34 -15.16 0.39 -16.37
C ALA A 34 -14.06 0.26 -15.31
N MET A 35 -12.83 -0.06 -15.74
CA MET A 35 -11.64 -0.13 -14.88
C MET A 35 -11.27 1.22 -14.22
N PHE A 36 -11.72 2.35 -14.80
CA PHE A 36 -11.41 3.69 -14.30
C PHE A 36 -12.65 4.39 -13.71
N LYS A 37 -13.58 3.60 -13.15
CA LYS A 37 -14.79 4.08 -12.49
C LYS A 37 -14.85 3.66 -11.03
N GLY A 38 -15.69 4.34 -10.24
CA GLY A 38 -16.07 3.93 -8.88
C GLY A 38 -15.49 4.79 -7.76
N ALA A 39 -14.37 5.49 -7.95
CA ALA A 39 -13.93 6.49 -7.00
C ALA A 39 -14.85 7.73 -7.08
N ARG A 40 -15.32 8.21 -5.94
CA ARG A 40 -16.12 9.43 -5.81
C ARG A 40 -15.30 10.59 -5.30
N LEU A 41 -14.52 10.33 -4.28
CA LEU A 41 -13.62 11.28 -3.63
C LEU A 41 -12.21 10.70 -3.59
N ARG A 42 -11.21 11.56 -3.51
CA ARG A 42 -9.82 11.23 -3.20
C ARG A 42 -9.15 12.42 -2.55
N HIS A 43 -8.15 12.13 -1.75
CA HIS A 43 -7.29 13.14 -1.17
C HIS A 43 -6.13 13.43 -2.12
N HIS A 44 -5.71 14.67 -2.18
CA HIS A 44 -4.52 15.08 -2.91
C HIS A 44 -3.55 15.79 -1.97
N VAL A 45 -2.28 15.41 -2.05
CA VAL A 45 -1.20 16.08 -1.35
C VAL A 45 -1.20 17.58 -1.69
N ALA A 46 -1.01 18.44 -0.70
CA ALA A 46 -0.96 19.88 -0.88
C ALA A 46 0.39 20.31 -1.49
N ASP A 47 0.41 21.53 -2.05
CA ASP A 47 1.66 22.14 -2.51
C ASP A 47 2.63 22.31 -1.34
N GLY A 48 3.85 21.79 -1.49
CA GLY A 48 4.89 21.83 -0.45
C GLY A 48 4.77 20.75 0.64
N GLU A 49 3.69 19.99 0.72
CA GLU A 49 3.58 18.87 1.63
C GLU A 49 4.46 17.70 1.17
N THR A 50 5.40 17.28 2.01
CA THR A 50 6.41 16.26 1.67
C THR A 50 5.94 14.85 2.08
N ALA A 51 6.57 13.81 1.49
CA ALA A 51 6.35 12.44 1.93
C ALA A 51 6.79 12.26 3.40
N VAL A 52 7.85 12.95 3.81
CA VAL A 52 8.33 12.93 5.20
C VAL A 52 7.27 13.51 6.14
N ASP A 53 6.62 14.62 5.81
CA ASP A 53 5.54 15.21 6.62
C ASP A 53 4.38 14.23 6.78
N MET A 54 3.97 13.56 5.70
CA MET A 54 2.89 12.57 5.73
C MET A 54 3.24 11.39 6.65
N ILE A 55 4.49 10.87 6.54
CA ILE A 55 4.94 9.75 7.36
C ILE A 55 5.07 10.17 8.83
N GLU A 56 5.61 11.35 9.09
CA GLU A 56 5.72 11.86 10.47
C GLU A 56 4.37 11.91 11.17
N ARG A 57 3.35 12.49 10.52
CA ARG A 57 1.99 12.59 11.08
C ARG A 57 1.39 11.21 11.37
N ALA A 58 1.49 10.28 10.40
CA ALA A 58 0.99 8.91 10.61
C ALA A 58 1.77 8.17 11.71
N THR A 59 3.11 8.34 11.76
CA THR A 59 3.96 7.69 12.78
C THR A 59 3.66 8.21 14.16
N ARG A 60 3.53 9.52 14.36
CA ARG A 60 3.19 10.09 15.67
C ARG A 60 1.84 9.57 16.16
N LYS A 61 0.81 9.56 15.29
CA LYS A 61 -0.50 8.97 15.60
C LYS A 61 -0.39 7.50 16.07
N LEU A 62 0.44 6.69 15.39
CA LEU A 62 0.66 5.29 15.75
C LEU A 62 1.34 5.15 17.11
N PHE A 63 2.42 5.89 17.33
CA PHE A 63 3.23 5.79 18.53
C PHE A 63 2.51 6.33 19.76
N ASP A 64 1.74 7.41 19.61
CA ASP A 64 0.87 7.91 20.68
C ASP A 64 -0.17 6.85 21.09
N ARG A 65 -0.80 6.18 20.10
CA ARG A 65 -1.78 5.09 20.37
C ARG A 65 -1.14 3.91 21.09
N LEU A 66 0.10 3.56 20.75
CA LEU A 66 0.83 2.44 21.35
C LEU A 66 1.58 2.82 22.64
N ASN A 67 1.56 4.10 23.02
CA ASN A 67 2.33 4.63 24.16
C ASN A 67 3.85 4.34 24.01
N LEU A 68 4.40 4.56 22.82
CA LEU A 68 5.80 4.38 22.45
C LEU A 68 6.47 5.72 22.10
N ASP A 69 7.81 5.75 22.18
CA ASP A 69 8.62 6.91 21.80
C ASP A 69 9.41 6.60 20.50
N PRO A 70 9.12 7.27 19.37
CA PRO A 70 9.83 7.02 18.13
C PRO A 70 11.35 7.11 18.26
N ARG A 71 11.84 7.95 19.18
CA ARG A 71 13.30 8.15 19.42
C ARG A 71 14.00 6.92 19.97
N LYS A 72 13.25 5.98 20.59
CA LYS A 72 13.80 4.84 21.32
C LYS A 72 13.33 3.50 20.78
N ASP A 73 12.14 3.47 20.19
CA ASP A 73 11.40 2.24 19.91
C ASP A 73 11.41 1.86 18.43
N ILE A 74 12.34 2.45 17.63
CA ILE A 74 12.53 2.14 16.20
C ILE A 74 13.95 1.63 15.96
N ASP A 75 14.09 0.34 15.64
CA ASP A 75 15.35 -0.27 15.27
C ASP A 75 15.60 -0.29 13.76
N LEU A 76 14.52 -0.44 12.96
CA LEU A 76 14.57 -0.46 11.49
C LEU A 76 13.53 0.50 10.93
N VAL A 77 13.87 1.17 9.83
CA VAL A 77 12.93 1.98 9.03
C VAL A 77 12.93 1.48 7.60
N LEU A 78 11.75 1.13 7.10
CA LEU A 78 11.55 0.77 5.71
C LEU A 78 10.52 1.71 5.10
N THR A 79 10.82 2.28 3.95
CA THR A 79 9.92 3.20 3.25
C THR A 79 9.64 2.76 1.82
N ASN A 80 8.45 3.06 1.34
CA ASN A 80 8.08 2.99 -0.08
C ASN A 80 7.24 4.22 -0.42
N VAL A 81 7.72 5.05 -1.33
CA VAL A 81 7.12 6.34 -1.71
C VAL A 81 6.92 6.36 -3.22
N SER A 82 5.70 6.66 -3.68
CA SER A 82 5.36 6.68 -5.11
C SER A 82 6.11 7.78 -5.87
N VAL A 83 6.16 8.98 -5.30
CA VAL A 83 6.94 10.12 -5.84
C VAL A 83 7.82 10.64 -4.72
N PRO A 84 9.10 10.26 -4.67
CA PRO A 84 10.01 10.68 -3.60
C PRO A 84 10.23 12.20 -3.64
N ASP A 85 10.40 12.80 -2.46
CA ASP A 85 10.66 14.25 -2.31
C ASP A 85 11.98 14.65 -2.97
N MET A 86 12.96 13.74 -2.92
CA MET A 86 14.25 13.89 -3.57
C MET A 86 14.54 12.62 -4.39
N PRO A 87 14.63 12.74 -5.71
CA PRO A 87 15.03 11.60 -6.56
C PRO A 87 16.37 11.00 -6.09
N MET A 88 16.50 9.69 -6.14
CA MET A 88 17.70 8.90 -5.83
C MET A 88 18.09 8.83 -4.34
N LEU A 89 17.62 9.72 -3.46
CA LEU A 89 18.08 9.78 -2.07
C LEU A 89 17.10 9.12 -1.08
N GLY A 90 15.86 8.83 -1.51
CA GLY A 90 14.83 8.30 -0.63
C GLY A 90 14.36 9.30 0.44
N CYS A 91 13.48 8.85 1.32
CA CYS A 91 12.93 9.67 2.41
C CYS A 91 13.26 9.13 3.81
N GLY A 92 13.82 7.93 3.92
CA GLY A 92 14.07 7.29 5.21
C GLY A 92 15.04 8.08 6.10
N ALA A 93 16.16 8.57 5.56
CA ALA A 93 17.11 9.34 6.35
C ALA A 93 16.56 10.73 6.79
N PRO A 94 15.91 11.53 5.94
CA PRO A 94 15.20 12.73 6.39
C PRO A 94 14.13 12.44 7.46
N LEU A 95 13.37 11.36 7.30
CA LEU A 95 12.36 10.93 8.27
C LEU A 95 12.96 10.65 9.64
N THR A 96 14.05 9.87 9.72
CA THR A 96 14.69 9.54 11.00
C THR A 96 15.17 10.76 11.74
N ARG A 97 15.67 11.77 11.02
CA ARG A 97 16.05 13.07 11.59
C ARG A 97 14.84 13.80 12.20
N VAL A 98 13.70 13.82 11.49
CA VAL A 98 12.48 14.49 11.97
C VAL A 98 11.88 13.75 13.18
N LEU A 99 11.88 12.42 13.17
CA LEU A 99 11.43 11.61 14.31
C LEU A 99 12.42 11.64 15.48
N GLY A 100 13.68 12.05 15.26
CA GLY A 100 14.74 12.04 16.25
C GLY A 100 15.22 10.62 16.62
N CYS A 101 14.96 9.63 15.78
CA CYS A 101 15.38 8.25 15.99
C CYS A 101 16.74 7.93 15.34
N GLN A 102 17.38 6.87 15.83
CA GLN A 102 18.66 6.37 15.29
C GLN A 102 18.55 4.86 15.02
N PRO A 103 17.81 4.46 13.98
CA PRO A 103 17.63 3.07 13.64
C PRO A 103 18.96 2.44 13.22
N ARG A 104 19.08 1.12 13.39
CA ARG A 104 20.25 0.36 12.94
C ARG A 104 20.37 0.33 11.42
N GLN A 105 19.21 0.33 10.73
CA GLN A 105 19.17 0.32 9.27
C GLN A 105 17.98 1.16 8.77
N ILE A 106 18.21 1.83 7.65
CA ILE A 106 17.21 2.59 6.90
C ILE A 106 17.20 2.03 5.48
N ILE A 107 16.04 1.63 4.99
CA ILE A 107 15.88 1.02 3.66
C ILE A 107 14.74 1.70 2.92
N ASP A 108 15.06 2.34 1.81
CA ASP A 108 14.08 2.90 0.90
C ASP A 108 13.82 1.89 -0.23
N LEU A 109 12.65 1.23 -0.21
CA LEU A 109 12.23 0.31 -1.26
C LEU A 109 11.64 1.09 -2.42
N HIS A 110 12.05 0.75 -3.64
CA HIS A 110 11.53 1.38 -4.84
C HIS A 110 10.50 0.52 -5.59
N ASN A 111 10.53 -0.76 -5.40
CA ASN A 111 9.68 -1.74 -6.09
C ASN A 111 8.45 -2.16 -5.28
N SER A 112 7.72 -3.16 -5.81
CA SER A 112 6.52 -3.78 -5.22
C SER A 112 5.31 -2.86 -4.99
N GLY A 113 5.39 -1.57 -5.31
CA GLY A 113 4.29 -0.59 -5.43
C GLY A 113 3.08 -0.86 -4.53
N CYS A 114 1.93 -1.22 -5.11
CA CYS A 114 0.68 -1.38 -4.39
C CYS A 114 0.68 -2.50 -3.33
N VAL A 115 1.62 -3.45 -3.37
CA VAL A 115 1.77 -4.54 -2.40
C VAL A 115 3.02 -4.41 -1.53
N SER A 116 3.69 -3.25 -1.61
CA SER A 116 4.96 -2.98 -0.90
C SER A 116 4.86 -3.15 0.62
N PHE A 117 3.70 -2.93 1.24
CA PHE A 117 3.52 -3.16 2.67
C PHE A 117 3.82 -4.62 3.04
N VAL A 118 3.31 -5.60 2.28
CA VAL A 118 3.58 -7.03 2.51
C VAL A 118 5.03 -7.38 2.24
N PHE A 119 5.64 -6.81 1.18
CA PHE A 119 7.06 -7.01 0.89
C PHE A 119 7.96 -6.43 1.99
N MET A 120 7.62 -5.24 2.52
CA MET A 120 8.34 -4.66 3.66
C MET A 120 8.16 -5.49 4.94
N MET A 121 6.97 -6.08 5.18
CA MET A 121 6.78 -7.01 6.30
C MET A 121 7.73 -8.22 6.18
N SER A 122 7.83 -8.81 4.99
CA SER A 122 8.72 -9.95 4.73
C SER A 122 10.20 -9.60 4.92
N LEU A 123 10.63 -8.47 4.36
CA LEU A 123 12.00 -7.98 4.50
C LEU A 123 12.33 -7.63 5.95
N ALA A 124 11.46 -6.90 6.62
CA ALA A 124 11.64 -6.52 8.02
C ALA A 124 11.71 -7.73 8.94
N GLN A 125 10.83 -8.74 8.76
CA GLN A 125 10.90 -9.98 9.54
C GLN A 125 12.27 -10.68 9.37
N SER A 126 12.75 -10.79 8.13
CA SER A 126 14.07 -11.40 7.85
C SER A 126 15.21 -10.61 8.49
N LEU A 127 15.17 -9.29 8.43
CA LEU A 127 16.17 -8.42 9.06
C LEU A 127 16.11 -8.49 10.59
N MET A 128 14.92 -8.46 11.18
CA MET A 128 14.76 -8.61 12.63
C MET A 128 15.34 -9.93 13.13
N GLN A 129 15.08 -11.03 12.41
CA GLN A 129 15.62 -12.36 12.75
C GLN A 129 17.14 -12.45 12.60
N SER A 130 17.72 -11.82 11.57
CA SER A 130 19.17 -11.91 11.30
C SER A 130 20.01 -10.92 12.11
N THR A 131 19.46 -9.75 12.44
CA THR A 131 20.21 -8.67 13.14
C THR A 131 19.89 -8.55 14.62
N GLY A 132 18.84 -9.24 15.10
CA GLY A 132 18.33 -9.07 16.46
C GLY A 132 17.64 -7.72 16.69
N ALA A 133 17.24 -7.01 15.64
CA ALA A 133 16.40 -5.82 15.75
C ALA A 133 15.04 -6.20 16.36
N ARG A 134 14.53 -5.36 17.26
CA ARG A 134 13.31 -5.64 18.03
C ARG A 134 12.08 -4.99 17.43
N SER A 135 12.25 -3.99 16.58
CA SER A 135 11.16 -3.26 15.95
C SER A 135 11.50 -2.82 14.53
N ALA A 136 10.47 -2.66 13.70
CA ALA A 136 10.58 -2.13 12.35
C ALA A 136 9.38 -1.24 12.03
N LEU A 137 9.63 0.03 11.69
CA LEU A 137 8.65 0.95 11.18
C LEU A 137 8.56 0.80 9.65
N LEU A 138 7.38 0.47 9.16
CA LEU A 138 7.07 0.34 7.73
C LEU A 138 6.25 1.54 7.28
N CYS A 139 6.69 2.24 6.24
CA CYS A 139 6.08 3.50 5.79
C CYS A 139 5.74 3.44 4.31
N ASN A 140 4.46 3.57 3.98
CA ASN A 140 3.98 3.63 2.60
C ASN A 140 3.37 4.99 2.32
N VAL A 141 3.84 5.67 1.27
CA VAL A 141 3.28 6.95 0.81
C VAL A 141 2.84 6.84 -0.63
N GLN A 142 1.57 7.15 -0.84
CA GLN A 142 1.03 7.46 -2.16
C GLN A 142 0.80 8.98 -2.22
N ASN A 143 1.48 9.66 -3.15
CA ASN A 143 1.41 11.10 -3.36
C ASN A 143 1.43 11.49 -4.85
N ALA A 144 1.28 10.49 -5.74
CA ALA A 144 1.24 10.73 -7.18
C ALA A 144 -0.09 11.34 -7.64
N GLY A 145 -1.18 11.18 -6.88
CA GLY A 145 -2.49 11.78 -7.18
C GLY A 145 -2.37 13.28 -7.37
N GLY A 146 -1.92 13.98 -6.35
CA GLY A 146 -1.74 15.43 -6.39
C GLY A 146 -0.52 15.91 -7.20
N ARG A 147 0.55 15.11 -7.31
CA ARG A 147 1.80 15.53 -7.96
C ARG A 147 1.87 15.22 -9.45
N VAL A 148 1.28 14.10 -9.89
CA VAL A 148 1.39 13.62 -11.28
C VAL A 148 0.04 13.64 -11.97
N PHE A 149 -0.97 13.00 -11.37
CA PHE A 149 -2.28 12.84 -11.99
C PHE A 149 -3.14 14.11 -11.96
N ALA A 150 -2.91 15.01 -11.00
CA ALA A 150 -3.59 16.31 -10.92
C ALA A 150 -3.10 17.34 -11.93
N HIS A 151 -1.96 17.11 -12.61
CA HIS A 151 -1.45 18.06 -13.61
C HIS A 151 -2.47 18.31 -14.70
N ALA A 152 -2.57 19.57 -15.17
CA ALA A 152 -3.59 20.00 -16.12
C ALA A 152 -3.68 19.13 -17.39
N ASP A 153 -2.52 18.67 -17.90
CA ASP A 153 -2.46 17.82 -19.10
C ASP A 153 -2.80 16.35 -18.81
N ASN A 154 -2.58 15.90 -17.56
CA ASN A 154 -2.83 14.52 -17.16
C ASN A 154 -4.26 14.29 -16.66
N ARG A 155 -4.83 15.24 -15.91
CA ARG A 155 -6.08 15.04 -15.17
C ARG A 155 -7.29 14.64 -16.04
N LYS A 156 -7.26 14.96 -17.34
CA LYS A 156 -8.30 14.57 -18.29
C LYS A 156 -8.16 13.13 -18.80
N ARG A 157 -7.04 12.45 -18.53
CA ARG A 157 -6.84 11.04 -18.91
C ARG A 157 -7.71 10.15 -18.01
N PRO A 158 -8.37 9.11 -18.54
CA PRO A 158 -9.31 8.28 -17.78
C PRO A 158 -8.71 7.69 -16.49
N GLN A 159 -7.44 7.27 -16.52
CA GLN A 159 -6.73 6.67 -15.38
C GLN A 159 -6.41 7.67 -14.27
N SER A 160 -6.40 8.98 -14.55
CA SER A 160 -6.01 10.01 -13.58
C SER A 160 -7.03 10.21 -12.47
N ALA A 161 -8.29 9.82 -12.69
CA ALA A 161 -9.35 9.90 -11.70
C ALA A 161 -9.34 8.75 -10.66
N ILE A 162 -8.39 7.82 -10.77
CA ILE A 162 -8.33 6.63 -9.90
C ILE A 162 -7.42 6.83 -8.68
N PRO A 163 -6.18 7.34 -8.81
CA PRO A 163 -5.29 7.49 -7.65
C PRO A 163 -5.78 8.56 -6.67
N GLY A 164 -5.71 8.24 -5.40
CA GLY A 164 -5.75 9.19 -4.31
C GLY A 164 -4.43 9.17 -3.55
N ASP A 165 -4.19 10.17 -2.71
CA ASP A 165 -2.99 10.30 -1.90
C ASP A 165 -3.26 9.95 -0.44
N GLY A 166 -2.26 9.37 0.19
CA GLY A 166 -2.30 9.00 1.59
C GLY A 166 -0.99 8.36 2.05
N CYS A 167 -0.83 8.31 3.33
CA CYS A 167 0.26 7.61 3.99
C CYS A 167 -0.31 6.57 4.95
N GLY A 168 0.23 5.36 4.91
CA GLY A 168 -0.04 4.34 5.90
C GLY A 168 1.26 3.82 6.49
N VAL A 169 1.31 3.70 7.81
CA VAL A 169 2.45 3.15 8.54
C VAL A 169 2.05 1.93 9.35
N GLY A 170 3.02 1.04 9.57
CA GLY A 170 2.86 -0.11 10.44
C GLY A 170 4.09 -0.32 11.30
N LEU A 171 3.92 -0.82 12.51
CA LEU A 171 5.01 -1.19 13.40
C LEU A 171 5.04 -2.70 13.59
N LEU A 172 6.15 -3.32 13.20
CA LEU A 172 6.45 -4.69 13.57
C LEU A 172 7.29 -4.71 14.85
N VAL A 173 7.03 -5.70 15.71
CA VAL A 173 7.74 -5.90 16.98
C VAL A 173 8.10 -7.38 17.18
N ALA A 174 9.22 -7.62 17.85
CA ALA A 174 9.70 -8.96 18.19
C ALA A 174 8.98 -9.45 19.46
N ASN A 175 7.76 -9.93 19.32
CA ASN A 175 6.95 -10.57 20.34
C ASN A 175 5.91 -11.51 19.69
N ASP A 176 5.00 -12.08 20.47
CA ASP A 176 3.96 -13.02 20.05
C ASP A 176 2.52 -12.50 20.30
N GLU A 177 2.34 -11.18 20.48
CA GLU A 177 1.03 -10.60 20.78
C GLU A 177 0.06 -10.63 19.59
N SER A 178 0.53 -10.19 18.41
CA SER A 178 -0.24 -10.23 17.17
C SER A 178 0.61 -10.85 16.04
N PRO A 179 0.89 -12.16 16.14
CA PRO A 179 1.89 -12.80 15.30
C PRO A 179 1.50 -12.80 13.82
N ILE A 180 2.50 -12.56 12.98
CA ILE A 180 2.44 -12.84 11.56
C ILE A 180 2.60 -14.35 11.40
N LEU A 181 1.53 -15.02 11.01
CA LEU A 181 1.49 -16.47 10.88
C LEU A 181 2.14 -16.96 9.61
N SER A 182 2.03 -16.19 8.54
CA SER A 182 2.66 -16.50 7.26
C SER A 182 2.87 -15.24 6.41
N LEU A 183 3.86 -15.32 5.52
CA LEU A 183 4.16 -14.29 4.52
C LEU A 183 4.50 -14.96 3.19
N VAL A 184 3.81 -14.58 2.14
CA VAL A 184 4.05 -15.04 0.77
C VAL A 184 4.33 -13.83 -0.11
N THR A 185 5.44 -13.82 -0.80
CA THR A 185 5.79 -12.84 -1.83
C THR A 185 6.16 -13.54 -3.12
N ARG A 186 5.75 -12.96 -4.25
CA ARG A 186 6.03 -13.46 -5.60
C ARG A 186 6.45 -12.30 -6.50
N SER A 187 7.41 -12.55 -7.36
CA SER A 187 7.85 -11.64 -8.42
C SER A 187 7.75 -12.34 -9.77
N TYR A 188 7.21 -11.66 -10.76
CA TYR A 188 6.93 -12.17 -12.10
C TYR A 188 7.59 -11.23 -13.12
N ALA A 189 8.86 -11.49 -13.43
CA ALA A 189 9.67 -10.64 -14.31
C ALA A 189 9.09 -10.49 -15.71
N GLU A 190 8.34 -11.48 -16.18
CA GLU A 190 7.69 -11.50 -17.50
C GLU A 190 6.63 -10.42 -17.67
N PHE A 191 6.19 -9.76 -16.57
CA PHE A 191 5.16 -8.71 -16.60
C PHE A 191 5.72 -7.31 -16.38
N ALA A 192 7.02 -7.15 -16.23
CA ALA A 192 7.67 -5.88 -15.87
C ALA A 192 7.40 -4.75 -16.89
N ASP A 193 7.21 -5.09 -18.17
CA ASP A 193 6.98 -4.12 -19.25
C ASP A 193 5.51 -3.81 -19.56
N ASP A 194 4.56 -4.43 -18.83
CA ASP A 194 3.13 -4.28 -19.13
C ASP A 194 2.54 -2.96 -18.60
N MET A 195 3.23 -2.28 -17.71
CA MET A 195 2.93 -0.92 -17.26
C MET A 195 4.15 -0.04 -17.49
N ARG A 196 3.95 1.13 -18.06
CA ARG A 196 5.03 2.07 -18.36
C ARG A 196 4.70 3.46 -17.84
N VAL A 197 5.74 4.14 -17.36
CA VAL A 197 5.69 5.59 -17.12
C VAL A 197 6.31 6.26 -18.35
N THR A 198 5.58 7.14 -18.99
CA THR A 198 5.97 7.80 -20.24
C THR A 198 5.53 9.26 -20.28
N CYS A 199 5.83 9.97 -21.34
CA CYS A 199 5.32 11.30 -21.67
C CYS A 199 4.99 11.39 -23.17
N ASP A 200 4.22 12.40 -23.55
CA ASP A 200 3.79 12.56 -24.97
C ASP A 200 4.95 12.78 -25.93
N GLU A 201 6.10 13.25 -25.43
CA GLU A 201 7.33 13.42 -26.22
C GLU A 201 8.11 12.10 -26.43
N GLY A 202 7.73 11.01 -25.79
CA GLY A 202 8.42 9.72 -25.85
C GLY A 202 9.81 9.71 -25.18
N LYS A 203 10.11 10.74 -24.41
CA LYS A 203 11.39 10.88 -23.68
C LYS A 203 11.45 10.01 -22.46
N GLN A 204 12.65 9.68 -22.02
CA GLN A 204 12.90 9.00 -20.75
C GLN A 204 12.62 9.96 -19.58
N TRP A 205 12.30 9.40 -18.41
CA TRP A 205 11.92 10.20 -17.22
C TRP A 205 13.02 11.18 -16.77
N TRP A 206 14.29 10.91 -17.08
CA TRP A 206 15.45 11.75 -16.73
C TRP A 206 15.81 12.79 -17.82
N GLU A 207 15.19 12.74 -18.99
CA GLU A 207 15.44 13.71 -20.05
C GLU A 207 14.61 14.98 -19.84
N PRO A 208 15.14 16.16 -20.16
CA PRO A 208 14.36 17.39 -20.14
C PRO A 208 13.12 17.30 -21.04
N ARG A 209 11.96 17.61 -20.49
CA ARG A 209 10.66 17.52 -21.19
C ARG A 209 9.76 18.69 -20.83
N GLN A 210 8.80 18.96 -21.70
CA GLN A 210 7.76 19.97 -21.51
C GLN A 210 6.45 19.36 -21.03
N THR A 211 6.17 18.10 -21.39
CA THR A 211 4.95 17.39 -20.99
C THR A 211 5.18 16.55 -19.70
N PRO A 212 4.17 16.41 -18.84
CA PRO A 212 4.30 15.62 -17.62
C PRO A 212 4.39 14.13 -17.92
N LEU A 213 4.94 13.38 -16.95
CA LEU A 213 4.89 11.93 -16.97
C LEU A 213 3.47 11.43 -16.67
N TYR A 214 3.07 10.32 -17.29
CA TYR A 214 1.85 9.61 -16.98
C TYR A 214 2.04 8.09 -17.06
N ILE A 215 1.10 7.35 -16.49
CA ILE A 215 1.07 5.88 -16.61
C ILE A 215 0.29 5.53 -17.87
N ASP A 216 0.91 4.75 -18.74
CA ASP A 216 0.31 4.27 -19.97
C ASP A 216 -0.12 2.81 -19.85
N PHE A 217 -1.38 2.56 -20.27
CA PHE A 217 -1.98 1.24 -20.38
C PHE A 217 -2.59 1.12 -21.79
N THR A 218 -2.07 0.24 -22.61
CA THR A 218 -2.76 -0.13 -23.84
C THR A 218 -4.00 -0.97 -23.53
N GLU A 219 -5.04 -0.89 -24.36
CA GLU A 219 -6.31 -1.60 -24.11
C GLU A 219 -6.10 -3.13 -24.00
N SER A 220 -5.27 -3.70 -24.87
CA SER A 220 -4.92 -5.13 -24.84
C SER A 220 -4.19 -5.52 -23.54
N ARG A 221 -3.32 -4.66 -23.03
CA ARG A 221 -2.61 -4.89 -21.76
C ARG A 221 -3.55 -4.75 -20.56
N MET A 222 -4.49 -3.83 -20.57
CA MET A 222 -5.49 -3.69 -19.51
C MET A 222 -6.28 -4.98 -19.28
N ALA A 223 -6.75 -5.63 -20.36
CA ALA A 223 -7.45 -6.91 -20.24
C ALA A 223 -6.57 -8.01 -19.62
N GLN A 224 -5.30 -8.08 -19.99
CA GLN A 224 -4.33 -9.03 -19.42
C GLN A 224 -4.06 -8.74 -17.94
N VAL A 225 -3.90 -7.48 -17.54
CA VAL A 225 -3.72 -7.06 -16.14
C VAL A 225 -4.93 -7.47 -15.30
N VAL A 226 -6.15 -7.27 -15.83
CA VAL A 226 -7.38 -7.66 -15.13
C VAL A 226 -7.45 -9.19 -14.94
N MET A 227 -7.23 -9.97 -15.99
CA MET A 227 -7.24 -11.44 -15.88
C MET A 227 -6.18 -11.93 -14.88
N ARG A 228 -4.97 -11.40 -14.97
CA ARG A 228 -3.84 -11.76 -14.12
C ARG A 228 -4.10 -11.39 -12.66
N GLY A 229 -4.48 -10.16 -12.37
CA GLY A 229 -4.74 -9.71 -11.00
C GLY A 229 -5.88 -10.48 -10.34
N ASN A 230 -6.92 -10.85 -11.10
CA ASN A 230 -8.01 -11.68 -10.58
C ASN A 230 -7.56 -13.11 -10.21
N ARG A 231 -6.49 -13.61 -10.81
CA ARG A 231 -5.92 -14.93 -10.54
C ARG A 231 -4.90 -14.89 -9.40
N ILE A 232 -3.88 -14.04 -9.52
CA ILE A 232 -2.70 -14.11 -8.65
C ILE A 232 -2.97 -13.68 -7.20
N VAL A 233 -3.90 -12.73 -6.96
CA VAL A 233 -4.20 -12.30 -5.58
C VAL A 233 -4.90 -13.40 -4.78
N PRO A 234 -5.97 -14.05 -5.28
CA PRO A 234 -6.52 -15.21 -4.59
C PRO A 234 -5.51 -16.37 -4.43
N GLU A 235 -4.61 -16.59 -5.39
CA GLU A 235 -3.57 -17.62 -5.30
C GLU A 235 -2.62 -17.36 -4.12
N VAL A 236 -2.06 -16.14 -3.99
CA VAL A 236 -1.13 -15.80 -2.90
C VAL A 236 -1.83 -15.77 -1.54
N VAL A 237 -3.10 -15.36 -1.46
CA VAL A 237 -3.88 -15.39 -0.21
C VAL A 237 -4.16 -16.84 0.22
N ARG A 238 -4.58 -17.74 -0.69
CA ARG A 238 -4.74 -19.15 -0.37
C ARG A 238 -3.44 -19.79 0.08
N GLU A 239 -2.33 -19.47 -0.58
CA GLU A 239 -1.02 -19.97 -0.20
C GLU A 239 -0.62 -19.50 1.19
N ALA A 240 -0.84 -18.22 1.52
CA ALA A 240 -0.58 -17.69 2.85
C ALA A 240 -1.47 -18.38 3.90
N CYS A 241 -2.75 -18.58 3.62
CA CYS A 241 -3.63 -19.34 4.51
C CYS A 241 -3.13 -20.78 4.72
N ARG A 242 -2.70 -21.47 3.65
CA ARG A 242 -2.15 -22.82 3.74
C ARG A 242 -0.90 -22.88 4.62
N GLN A 243 0.04 -21.91 4.47
CA GLN A 243 1.24 -21.83 5.32
C GLN A 243 0.91 -21.48 6.78
N ALA A 244 -0.18 -20.76 7.02
CA ALA A 244 -0.71 -20.48 8.36
C ALA A 244 -1.59 -21.61 8.92
N GLU A 245 -1.71 -22.74 8.19
CA GLU A 245 -2.55 -23.90 8.55
C GLU A 245 -4.04 -23.55 8.79
N ILE A 246 -4.55 -22.58 8.02
CA ILE A 246 -5.97 -22.21 8.03
C ILE A 246 -6.57 -22.27 6.63
N SER A 247 -7.91 -22.40 6.56
CA SER A 247 -8.66 -22.20 5.31
C SER A 247 -9.04 -20.73 5.12
N THR A 248 -9.33 -20.30 3.89
CA THR A 248 -9.84 -18.96 3.62
C THR A 248 -11.14 -18.65 4.38
N LYS A 249 -11.98 -19.66 4.62
CA LYS A 249 -13.24 -19.54 5.39
C LYS A 249 -13.05 -19.21 6.88
N GLN A 250 -11.82 -19.33 7.38
CA GLN A 250 -11.46 -18.96 8.75
C GLN A 250 -10.91 -17.55 8.87
N LEU A 251 -10.82 -16.81 7.74
CA LEU A 251 -10.48 -15.40 7.74
C LEU A 251 -11.68 -14.57 8.21
N ASP A 252 -11.46 -13.71 9.18
CA ASP A 252 -12.46 -12.75 9.63
C ASP A 252 -12.44 -11.49 8.76
N VAL A 253 -11.25 -11.06 8.32
CA VAL A 253 -11.07 -9.85 7.52
C VAL A 253 -10.07 -10.06 6.41
N LEU A 254 -10.45 -9.62 5.21
CA LEU A 254 -9.58 -9.48 4.05
C LEU A 254 -9.29 -7.99 3.84
N VAL A 255 -8.02 -7.64 3.80
CA VAL A 255 -7.54 -6.29 3.48
C VAL A 255 -6.65 -6.38 2.24
N THR A 256 -6.97 -5.62 1.20
CA THR A 256 -6.20 -5.63 -0.04
C THR A 256 -5.81 -4.23 -0.47
N ASN A 257 -4.83 -4.11 -1.37
CA ASN A 257 -4.72 -2.90 -2.16
C ASN A 257 -6.03 -2.67 -2.94
N GLN A 258 -6.32 -1.43 -3.31
CA GLN A 258 -7.64 -1.00 -3.80
C GLN A 258 -7.55 -0.54 -5.28
N PRO A 259 -7.32 -1.45 -6.26
CA PRO A 259 -7.13 -1.02 -7.66
C PRO A 259 -8.42 -0.50 -8.29
N THR A 260 -9.49 -1.25 -8.17
CA THR A 260 -10.85 -0.90 -8.62
C THR A 260 -11.90 -1.79 -7.94
N PRO A 261 -13.18 -1.40 -7.87
CA PRO A 261 -14.24 -2.23 -7.27
C PRO A 261 -14.42 -3.60 -7.94
N ILE A 262 -14.06 -3.72 -9.22
CA ILE A 262 -14.16 -4.99 -9.96
C ILE A 262 -13.20 -6.02 -9.35
N PHE A 263 -11.94 -5.63 -9.09
CA PHE A 263 -10.96 -6.52 -8.45
C PHE A 263 -11.40 -6.91 -7.05
N LEU A 264 -11.86 -5.94 -6.25
CA LEU A 264 -12.27 -6.19 -4.87
C LEU A 264 -13.39 -7.22 -4.80
N ARG A 265 -14.39 -7.09 -5.65
CA ARG A 265 -15.47 -8.06 -5.76
C ARG A 265 -14.95 -9.43 -6.19
N ASN A 266 -14.19 -9.51 -7.29
CA ASN A 266 -13.73 -10.77 -7.85
C ASN A 266 -12.79 -11.53 -6.89
N TRP A 267 -11.91 -10.82 -6.16
CA TRP A 267 -11.03 -11.45 -5.16
C TRP A 267 -11.82 -12.04 -4.00
N ARG A 268 -12.77 -11.28 -3.47
CA ARG A 268 -13.66 -11.74 -2.40
C ARG A 268 -14.45 -12.98 -2.81
N GLU A 269 -15.07 -12.94 -3.99
CA GLU A 269 -15.84 -14.07 -4.53
C GLU A 269 -14.94 -15.30 -4.76
N ALA A 270 -13.76 -15.12 -5.36
CA ALA A 270 -12.81 -16.19 -5.57
C ALA A 270 -12.30 -16.81 -4.25
N LEU A 271 -12.24 -16.05 -3.17
CA LEU A 271 -11.85 -16.54 -1.84
C LEU A 271 -13.04 -17.07 -1.02
N GLU A 272 -14.25 -17.06 -1.57
CA GLU A 272 -15.50 -17.47 -0.93
C GLU A 272 -15.78 -16.71 0.38
N LEU A 273 -15.48 -15.41 0.40
CA LEU A 273 -15.67 -14.55 1.56
C LEU A 273 -16.93 -13.69 1.43
N PRO A 274 -17.65 -13.42 2.54
CA PRO A 274 -18.79 -12.52 2.54
C PRO A 274 -18.34 -11.06 2.33
N VAL A 275 -19.29 -10.18 1.96
CA VAL A 275 -19.01 -8.77 1.65
C VAL A 275 -18.40 -8.05 2.86
N GLU A 276 -18.87 -8.37 4.04
CA GLU A 276 -18.47 -7.75 5.31
C GLU A 276 -17.02 -8.07 5.69
N ALA A 277 -16.48 -9.19 5.22
CA ALA A 277 -15.10 -9.57 5.48
C ALA A 277 -14.08 -8.75 4.67
N HIS A 278 -14.47 -8.16 3.53
CA HIS A 278 -13.54 -7.38 2.70
C HIS A 278 -13.71 -5.89 2.95
N VAL A 279 -12.62 -5.23 3.35
CA VAL A 279 -12.60 -3.78 3.57
C VAL A 279 -12.47 -3.05 2.24
N ASP A 280 -13.40 -2.15 1.96
CA ASP A 280 -13.43 -1.33 0.75
C ASP A 280 -13.45 0.15 1.14
N THR A 281 -12.45 0.89 0.68
CA THR A 281 -12.33 2.34 0.86
C THR A 281 -12.22 3.07 -0.49
N PHE A 282 -12.37 2.34 -1.59
CA PHE A 282 -12.10 2.85 -2.93
C PHE A 282 -12.99 4.03 -3.32
N ALA A 283 -14.26 3.98 -2.97
CA ALA A 283 -15.20 5.06 -3.30
C ALA A 283 -14.84 6.40 -2.61
N GLU A 284 -14.22 6.34 -1.43
CA GLU A 284 -13.89 7.49 -0.59
C GLU A 284 -12.47 8.01 -0.84
N HIS A 285 -11.52 7.13 -1.20
CA HIS A 285 -10.11 7.47 -1.25
C HIS A 285 -9.44 7.14 -2.60
N GLY A 286 -10.12 6.45 -3.53
CA GLY A 286 -9.52 5.94 -4.76
C GLY A 286 -8.47 4.85 -4.48
N ASN A 287 -7.56 4.66 -5.44
CA ASN A 287 -6.44 3.73 -5.29
C ASN A 287 -5.27 4.42 -4.59
N LEU A 288 -4.98 3.99 -3.38
CA LEU A 288 -3.89 4.50 -2.54
C LEU A 288 -2.56 3.74 -2.71
N PHE A 289 -2.42 2.95 -3.77
CA PHE A 289 -1.23 2.15 -4.09
C PHE A 289 -0.71 1.38 -2.86
N GLY A 290 0.58 1.51 -2.51
CA GLY A 290 1.17 0.84 -1.36
C GLY A 290 0.61 1.26 0.00
N ALA A 291 0.11 2.48 0.12
CA ALA A 291 -0.55 2.95 1.35
C ALA A 291 -1.95 2.34 1.56
N GLY A 292 -2.54 1.73 0.54
CA GLY A 292 -3.90 1.18 0.61
C GLY A 292 -4.07 0.08 1.66
N ILE A 293 -3.13 -0.85 1.77
CA ILE A 293 -3.23 -1.96 2.74
C ILE A 293 -3.24 -1.45 4.19
N PRO A 294 -2.25 -0.67 4.68
CA PRO A 294 -2.27 -0.19 6.06
C PRO A 294 -3.43 0.78 6.36
N ILE A 295 -3.87 1.61 5.39
CA ILE A 295 -5.04 2.50 5.55
C ILE A 295 -6.33 1.69 5.67
N CYS A 296 -6.54 0.68 4.81
CA CYS A 296 -7.70 -0.19 4.90
C CYS A 296 -7.70 -1.02 6.20
N LEU A 297 -6.51 -1.44 6.67
CA LEU A 297 -6.41 -2.15 7.95
C LEU A 297 -6.77 -1.24 9.12
N GLU A 298 -6.29 0.01 9.14
CA GLU A 298 -6.72 0.98 10.16
C GLU A 298 -8.24 1.16 10.13
N ARG A 299 -8.83 1.30 8.96
CA ARG A 299 -10.29 1.40 8.80
C ARG A 299 -11.02 0.16 9.32
N ALA A 300 -10.46 -1.04 9.11
CA ALA A 300 -11.01 -2.28 9.66
C ALA A 300 -10.99 -2.29 11.19
N ILE A 301 -9.92 -1.79 11.80
CA ILE A 301 -9.78 -1.68 13.26
C ILE A 301 -10.76 -0.65 13.81
N GLU A 302 -10.78 0.56 13.27
CA GLU A 302 -11.66 1.65 13.72
C GLU A 302 -13.16 1.32 13.58
N SER A 303 -13.53 0.56 12.54
CA SER A 303 -14.92 0.10 12.34
C SER A 303 -15.30 -1.13 13.17
N GLY A 304 -14.37 -1.71 13.95
CA GLY A 304 -14.59 -2.91 14.74
C GLY A 304 -14.69 -4.21 13.91
N ARG A 305 -14.36 -4.16 12.61
CA ARG A 305 -14.28 -5.38 11.78
C ARG A 305 -13.06 -6.23 12.16
N ALA A 306 -11.88 -5.61 12.26
CA ALA A 306 -10.69 -6.24 12.82
C ALA A 306 -10.68 -6.02 14.34
N ARG A 307 -10.96 -7.05 15.08
CA ARG A 307 -11.02 -7.07 16.55
C ARG A 307 -10.06 -8.10 17.12
N ARG A 308 -9.84 -8.03 18.42
CA ARG A 308 -8.98 -8.99 19.09
C ARG A 308 -9.43 -10.43 18.81
N GLY A 309 -8.49 -11.28 18.39
CA GLY A 309 -8.74 -12.67 17.99
C GLY A 309 -9.01 -12.84 16.49
N SER A 310 -9.15 -11.76 15.71
CA SER A 310 -9.41 -11.86 14.29
C SER A 310 -8.21 -12.44 13.52
N LYS A 311 -8.50 -13.30 12.55
CA LYS A 311 -7.56 -13.75 11.55
C LYS A 311 -7.68 -12.86 10.32
N LEU A 312 -6.63 -12.10 10.05
CA LEU A 312 -6.58 -11.14 8.95
C LEU A 312 -5.76 -11.70 7.80
N ALA A 313 -6.22 -11.53 6.57
CA ALA A 313 -5.36 -11.65 5.39
C ALA A 313 -5.10 -10.25 4.82
N LEU A 314 -3.82 -9.91 4.66
CA LEU A 314 -3.37 -8.71 3.97
C LEU A 314 -2.81 -9.14 2.64
N GLY A 315 -3.25 -8.57 1.50
CA GLY A 315 -2.73 -9.04 0.23
C GLY A 315 -2.98 -8.11 -0.95
N GLY A 316 -2.38 -8.44 -2.07
CA GLY A 316 -2.55 -7.67 -3.28
C GLY A 316 -1.56 -7.97 -4.37
N PHE A 317 -1.61 -7.16 -5.42
CA PHE A 317 -0.65 -7.16 -6.51
C PHE A 317 -0.24 -5.73 -6.87
N SER A 318 0.85 -5.60 -7.58
CA SER A 318 1.41 -4.31 -7.96
C SER A 318 1.56 -4.17 -9.46
N HIS A 319 1.54 -2.92 -9.92
CA HIS A 319 1.69 -2.51 -11.31
C HIS A 319 0.79 -3.31 -12.25
N ALA A 320 1.38 -4.13 -13.11
CA ALA A 320 0.66 -4.99 -14.04
C ALA A 320 0.59 -6.46 -13.59
N GLY A 321 0.96 -6.77 -12.34
CA GLY A 321 1.02 -8.12 -11.79
C GLY A 321 2.44 -8.67 -11.69
N ASP A 322 3.45 -7.82 -11.84
CA ASP A 322 4.87 -8.19 -11.68
C ASP A 322 5.25 -8.52 -10.22
N TYR A 323 4.46 -8.03 -9.24
CA TYR A 323 4.59 -8.38 -7.83
C TYR A 323 3.23 -8.76 -7.24
N ALA A 324 3.21 -9.79 -6.40
CA ALA A 324 2.05 -10.15 -5.60
C ALA A 324 2.50 -10.66 -4.23
N GLY A 325 1.66 -10.49 -3.23
CA GLY A 325 1.98 -11.00 -1.89
C GLY A 325 0.76 -11.04 -1.00
N ALA A 326 0.88 -11.87 0.05
CA ALA A 326 -0.10 -11.95 1.11
C ALA A 326 0.57 -12.28 2.45
N ALA A 327 -0.03 -11.78 3.52
CA ALA A 327 0.31 -12.11 4.90
C ALA A 327 -0.94 -12.57 5.64
N VAL A 328 -0.80 -13.54 6.54
CA VAL A 328 -1.84 -13.88 7.51
C VAL A 328 -1.37 -13.42 8.88
N VAL A 329 -2.22 -12.67 9.56
CA VAL A 329 -1.93 -12.12 10.90
C VAL A 329 -3.03 -12.58 11.85
N HIS A 330 -2.65 -13.05 13.04
CA HIS A 330 -3.57 -13.28 14.14
C HIS A 330 -3.63 -12.00 15.00
N TRP A 331 -4.61 -11.17 14.73
CA TRP A 331 -4.72 -9.84 15.34
C TRP A 331 -5.19 -9.92 16.77
N GLN A 332 -4.38 -9.41 17.71
CA GLN A 332 -4.67 -9.38 19.14
C GLN A 332 -4.57 -7.97 19.74
N ALA A 333 -4.05 -6.99 18.97
CA ALA A 333 -3.96 -5.62 19.46
C ALA A 333 -5.35 -5.02 19.70
N ARG A 334 -5.40 -4.02 20.60
CA ARG A 334 -6.63 -3.34 21.01
C ARG A 334 -6.99 -2.23 20.05
#